data_ee35bb97fc59afaf72d017b844067ba4
#
_entry.id   ee35bb97fc59afaf72d017b844067ba4
#
_cell.length_a   1.000
_cell.length_b   1.000
_cell.length_c   1.000
_cell.angle_alpha   90.00
_cell.angle_beta   90.00
_cell.angle_gamma   90.00
#
_symmetry.space_group_name_H-M   'P 1'
#
loop_
_entity.id
_entity.type
_entity.pdbx_description
1 polymer ?
#
loop_
_entity_poly.entity_id
_entity_poly.type
_entity_poly.pdbx_seq_one_letter_code
_entity_poly.pdbx_strand_id
1 'polypeptide(L)'
;MADRKTNIASKVRNAVEGVITEAGYSLWDVAYYKEGPEMILEISIDKVGGISINDCSEVTRLIDPIIDELDPIEESYCLQVASAGTVRALSRDEHIKFVCDNKCVTTLGLYVAVDGKKEFTGIIESFDGETVVLDVEGEKMEFTKKQISKINAEIETQIESDEEQEEKEDE
;
A
#
# COMPACT_ATOMS: atom_id res chain seq x y z
N MET A 1 -4.09 20.55 -10.68
CA MET A 1 -4.68 20.20 -9.38
C MET A 1 -4.25 18.81 -8.92
N ALA A 2 -4.38 17.78 -9.77
CA ALA A 2 -3.87 16.45 -9.44
C ALA A 2 -2.36 16.46 -9.15
N ASP A 3 -1.61 17.24 -9.88
CA ASP A 3 -0.15 17.39 -9.74
C ASP A 3 0.25 17.94 -8.36
N ARG A 4 -0.55 18.84 -7.81
CA ARG A 4 -0.29 19.42 -6.49
C ARG A 4 -0.40 18.37 -5.39
N LYS A 5 -1.45 17.53 -5.43
CA LYS A 5 -1.66 16.45 -4.46
C LYS A 5 -0.56 15.41 -4.53
N THR A 6 -0.17 15.04 -5.75
CA THR A 6 0.92 14.11 -6.00
C THR A 6 2.25 14.66 -5.48
N ASN A 7 2.47 15.96 -5.70
CA ASN A 7 3.68 16.64 -5.21
C ASN A 7 3.76 16.66 -3.70
N ILE A 8 2.64 16.95 -3.02
CA ILE A 8 2.57 16.95 -1.56
C ILE A 8 2.88 15.55 -1.03
N ALA A 9 2.25 14.52 -1.59
CA ALA A 9 2.46 13.14 -1.19
C ALA A 9 3.93 12.73 -1.36
N SER A 10 4.55 13.10 -2.49
CA SER A 10 5.95 12.80 -2.77
C SER A 10 6.90 13.49 -1.79
N LYS A 11 6.64 14.76 -1.49
CA LYS A 11 7.45 15.52 -0.53
C LYS A 11 7.40 14.90 0.87
N VAL A 12 6.20 14.58 1.31
CA VAL A 12 6.00 13.94 2.62
C VAL A 12 6.67 12.58 2.66
N ARG A 13 6.47 11.79 1.62
CA ARG A 13 7.09 10.46 1.52
C ARG A 13 8.61 10.54 1.66
N ASN A 14 9.24 11.42 0.89
CA ASN A 14 10.69 11.59 0.93
C ASN A 14 11.20 12.05 2.30
N ALA A 15 10.40 12.85 3.00
CA ALA A 15 10.78 13.37 4.31
C ALA A 15 10.65 12.33 5.42
N VAL A 16 9.64 11.45 5.36
CA VAL A 16 9.33 10.54 6.47
C VAL A 16 9.79 9.11 6.27
N GLU A 17 10.08 8.71 5.03
CA GLU A 17 10.46 7.33 4.71
C GLU A 17 11.63 6.81 5.52
N GLY A 18 12.70 7.59 5.64
CA GLY A 18 13.88 7.21 6.40
C GLY A 18 13.58 6.97 7.87
N VAL A 19 12.82 7.86 8.49
CA VAL A 19 12.46 7.76 9.90
C VAL A 19 11.57 6.54 10.16
N ILE A 20 10.61 6.31 9.28
CA ILE A 20 9.70 5.15 9.37
C ILE A 20 10.51 3.85 9.25
N THR A 21 11.44 3.79 8.29
CA THR A 21 12.29 2.62 8.07
C THR A 21 13.21 2.37 9.27
N GLU A 22 13.80 3.40 9.82
CA GLU A 22 14.68 3.29 11.00
C GLU A 22 13.93 2.80 12.23
N ALA A 23 12.64 3.14 12.33
CA ALA A 23 11.80 2.70 13.44
C ALA A 23 11.34 1.24 13.33
N GLY A 24 11.65 0.58 12.22
CA GLY A 24 11.30 -0.83 12.01
C GLY A 24 10.03 -1.04 11.20
N TYR A 25 9.52 0.01 10.58
CA TYR A 25 8.30 -0.05 9.76
C TYR A 25 8.63 0.13 8.28
N SER A 26 7.71 -0.29 7.44
CA SER A 26 7.79 -0.03 5.99
C SER A 26 6.74 1.00 5.62
N LEU A 27 7.15 2.01 4.85
CA LEU A 27 6.21 2.98 4.30
C LEU A 27 5.59 2.37 3.03
N TRP A 28 4.30 2.05 3.11
CA TRP A 28 3.59 1.48 1.98
C TRP A 28 3.16 2.55 0.99
N ASP A 29 2.47 3.58 1.47
CA ASP A 29 2.01 4.66 0.60
C ASP A 29 1.74 5.93 1.37
N VAL A 30 1.68 7.06 0.65
CA VAL A 30 1.29 8.36 1.17
C VAL A 30 0.24 8.93 0.23
N ALA A 31 -0.91 9.32 0.76
CA ALA A 31 -2.00 9.90 -0.01
C ALA A 31 -2.47 11.20 0.63
N TYR A 32 -2.81 12.17 -0.21
CA TYR A 32 -3.39 13.43 0.22
C TYR A 32 -4.71 13.62 -0.52
N TYR A 33 -5.82 13.59 0.20
CA TYR A 33 -7.14 13.61 -0.40
C TYR A 33 -8.15 14.34 0.48
N LYS A 34 -9.29 14.65 -0.11
CA LYS A 34 -10.38 15.32 0.59
C LYS A 34 -11.45 14.31 0.98
N GLU A 35 -11.85 14.34 2.24
CA GLU A 35 -12.93 13.51 2.75
C GLU A 35 -13.94 14.41 3.46
N GLY A 36 -15.12 14.57 2.86
CA GLY A 36 -16.09 15.52 3.35
C GLY A 36 -15.54 16.95 3.30
N PRO A 37 -15.65 17.72 4.37
CA PRO A 37 -15.10 19.08 4.41
C PRO A 37 -13.61 19.12 4.74
N GLU A 38 -13.01 18.00 5.11
CA GLU A 38 -11.61 17.95 5.59
C GLU A 38 -10.65 17.41 4.57
N MET A 39 -9.42 17.95 4.61
CA MET A 39 -8.30 17.36 3.86
C MET A 39 -7.58 16.37 4.74
N ILE A 40 -7.22 15.23 4.18
CA ILE A 40 -6.55 14.15 4.90
C ILE A 40 -5.21 13.82 4.26
N LEU A 41 -4.17 13.79 5.09
CA LEU A 41 -2.86 13.27 4.71
C LEU A 41 -2.74 11.89 5.37
N GLU A 42 -2.83 10.85 4.57
CA GLU A 42 -2.80 9.47 5.06
C GLU A 42 -1.47 8.80 4.77
N ILE A 43 -0.88 8.25 5.81
CA ILE A 43 0.39 7.52 5.74
C ILE A 43 0.05 6.05 6.02
N SER A 44 0.26 5.20 5.02
CA SER A 44 0.02 3.76 5.16
C SER A 44 1.33 3.06 5.47
N ILE A 45 1.37 2.33 6.58
CA ILE A 45 2.58 1.65 7.04
C ILE A 45 2.35 0.14 7.18
N ASP A 46 3.44 -0.60 7.18
CA ASP A 46 3.42 -2.04 7.33
C ASP A 46 4.61 -2.48 8.22
N LYS A 47 4.52 -3.68 8.75
CA LYS A 47 5.57 -4.26 9.58
C LYS A 47 5.39 -5.79 9.59
N VAL A 48 6.49 -6.51 9.68
CA VAL A 48 6.43 -7.97 9.89
C VAL A 48 5.69 -8.23 11.22
N GLY A 49 4.66 -9.05 11.18
CA GLY A 49 3.81 -9.29 12.33
C GLY A 49 2.59 -8.39 12.43
N GLY A 50 2.46 -7.43 11.52
CA GLY A 50 1.30 -6.53 11.46
C GLY A 50 1.47 -5.23 12.25
N ILE A 51 0.51 -4.34 12.07
CA ILE A 51 0.51 -3.00 12.67
C ILE A 51 -0.58 -2.90 13.74
N SER A 52 -0.22 -2.46 14.93
CA SER A 52 -1.16 -2.19 16.02
C SER A 52 -1.50 -0.70 16.09
N ILE A 53 -2.49 -0.35 16.91
CA ILE A 53 -2.86 1.05 17.19
C ILE A 53 -1.66 1.79 17.81
N ASN A 54 -0.93 1.12 18.68
CA ASN A 54 0.26 1.70 19.31
C ASN A 54 1.36 2.01 18.29
N ASP A 55 1.52 1.14 17.29
CA ASP A 55 2.46 1.36 16.19
C ASP A 55 2.10 2.62 15.41
N CYS A 56 0.83 2.80 15.10
CA CYS A 56 0.35 3.99 14.39
C CYS A 56 0.61 5.26 15.22
N SER A 57 0.38 5.20 16.52
CA SER A 57 0.64 6.33 17.43
C SER A 57 2.12 6.66 17.49
N GLU A 58 2.97 5.65 17.56
CA GLU A 58 4.42 5.83 17.58
C GLU A 58 4.93 6.50 16.31
N VAL A 59 4.49 6.00 15.16
CA VAL A 59 4.87 6.58 13.87
C VAL A 59 4.38 8.01 13.75
N THR A 60 3.15 8.28 14.20
CA THR A 60 2.60 9.64 14.20
C THR A 60 3.51 10.60 14.98
N ARG A 61 3.95 10.21 16.16
CA ARG A 61 4.87 11.04 16.97
C ARG A 61 6.21 11.28 16.30
N LEU A 62 6.69 10.28 15.55
CA LEU A 62 7.98 10.39 14.86
C LEU A 62 7.91 11.33 13.66
N ILE A 63 6.82 11.28 12.91
CA ILE A 63 6.70 12.02 11.65
C ILE A 63 6.06 13.40 11.80
N ASP A 64 5.25 13.61 12.83
CA ASP A 64 4.54 14.88 13.04
C ASP A 64 5.49 16.09 13.05
N PRO A 65 6.58 16.08 13.83
CA PRO A 65 7.53 17.21 13.81
C PRO A 65 8.20 17.40 12.45
N ILE A 66 8.44 16.31 11.74
CA ILE A 66 9.08 16.35 10.40
C ILE A 66 8.14 17.04 9.42
N ILE A 67 6.86 16.67 9.45
CA ILE A 67 5.85 17.26 8.55
C ILE A 67 5.63 18.72 8.90
N ASP A 68 5.60 19.07 10.19
CA ASP A 68 5.47 20.47 10.65
C ASP A 68 6.62 21.33 10.15
N GLU A 69 7.85 20.81 10.22
CA GLU A 69 9.03 21.53 9.75
C GLU A 69 9.02 21.68 8.23
N LEU A 70 8.61 20.62 7.51
CA LEU A 70 8.52 20.63 6.06
C LEU A 70 7.42 21.58 5.57
N ASP A 71 6.33 21.69 6.33
CA ASP A 71 5.16 22.53 6.01
C ASP A 71 4.69 22.40 4.55
N PRO A 72 4.35 21.16 4.10
CA PRO A 72 4.04 20.92 2.70
C PRO A 72 2.62 21.34 2.30
N ILE A 73 1.76 21.61 3.28
CA ILE A 73 0.34 21.87 3.07
C ILE A 73 -0.03 23.21 3.69
N GLU A 74 -0.55 24.13 2.86
CA GLU A 74 -0.94 25.46 3.29
C GLU A 74 -2.26 25.48 4.07
N GLU A 75 -3.18 24.60 3.71
CA GLU A 75 -4.50 24.53 4.30
C GLU A 75 -4.52 23.59 5.51
N SER A 76 -5.58 23.65 6.29
CA SER A 76 -5.77 22.74 7.41
C SER A 76 -5.97 21.32 6.93
N TYR A 77 -5.36 20.37 7.59
CA TYR A 77 -5.48 18.96 7.24
C TYR A 77 -5.41 18.07 8.48
N CYS A 78 -5.87 16.84 8.33
CA CYS A 78 -5.78 15.83 9.37
C CYS A 78 -4.72 14.80 8.98
N LEU A 79 -3.76 14.56 9.88
CA LEU A 79 -2.75 13.53 9.67
C LEU A 79 -3.26 12.20 10.20
N GLN A 80 -3.31 11.20 9.33
CA GLN A 80 -3.71 9.84 9.70
C GLN A 80 -2.59 8.87 9.37
N VAL A 81 -2.24 8.02 10.32
CA VAL A 81 -1.33 6.92 10.11
C VAL A 81 -2.15 5.64 10.26
N ALA A 82 -2.11 4.80 9.27
CA ALA A 82 -2.93 3.59 9.21
C ALA A 82 -2.13 2.39 8.75
N SER A 83 -2.62 1.21 9.09
CA SER A 83 -2.09 -0.04 8.56
C SER A 83 -2.44 -0.15 7.07
N ALA A 84 -1.51 -0.65 6.27
CA ALA A 84 -1.77 -0.90 4.85
C ALA A 84 -2.84 -1.98 4.61
N GLY A 85 -3.10 -2.84 5.62
CA GLY A 85 -4.13 -3.87 5.54
C GLY A 85 -3.70 -5.11 4.80
N THR A 86 -4.62 -6.09 4.67
CA THR A 86 -4.33 -7.36 3.98
C THR A 86 -4.66 -7.30 2.49
N VAL A 87 -5.75 -6.63 2.13
CA VAL A 87 -6.12 -6.44 0.72
C VAL A 87 -5.70 -5.03 0.31
N ARG A 88 -4.79 -4.93 -0.65
CA ARG A 88 -4.17 -3.66 -1.03
C ARG A 88 -4.29 -3.39 -2.51
N ALA A 89 -4.61 -2.14 -2.85
CA ALA A 89 -4.51 -1.66 -4.21
C ALA A 89 -3.04 -1.35 -4.50
N LEU A 90 -2.53 -1.85 -5.62
CA LEU A 90 -1.13 -1.66 -6.02
C LEU A 90 -1.05 -0.47 -6.97
N SER A 91 -0.46 0.62 -6.52
CA SER A 91 -0.36 1.85 -7.31
C SER A 91 1.04 2.11 -7.88
N ARG A 92 2.02 1.31 -7.46
CA ARG A 92 3.42 1.50 -7.84
C ARG A 92 4.07 0.21 -8.33
N ASP A 93 5.10 0.35 -9.13
CA ASP A 93 5.87 -0.79 -9.62
C ASP A 93 6.52 -1.58 -8.46
N GLU A 94 6.96 -0.87 -7.42
CA GLU A 94 7.50 -1.50 -6.20
C GLU A 94 6.50 -2.45 -5.56
N HIS A 95 5.22 -2.06 -5.55
CA HIS A 95 4.14 -2.88 -5.00
C HIS A 95 3.95 -4.16 -5.82
N ILE A 96 4.00 -4.03 -7.13
CA ILE A 96 3.86 -5.18 -8.05
C ILE A 96 5.03 -6.14 -7.86
N LYS A 97 6.24 -5.61 -7.74
CA LYS A 97 7.44 -6.42 -7.49
C LYS A 97 7.37 -7.14 -6.16
N PHE A 98 6.91 -6.46 -5.13
CA PHE A 98 6.73 -7.06 -3.80
C PHE A 98 5.77 -8.25 -3.86
N VAL A 99 4.63 -8.06 -4.51
CA VAL A 99 3.61 -9.10 -4.68
C VAL A 99 4.15 -10.27 -5.50
N CYS A 100 4.92 -9.97 -6.54
CA CYS A 100 5.56 -10.98 -7.37
C CYS A 100 6.56 -11.82 -6.57
N ASP A 101 7.43 -11.17 -5.82
CA ASP A 101 8.46 -11.83 -5.02
C ASP A 101 7.87 -12.70 -3.90
N ASN A 102 6.75 -12.27 -3.33
CA ASN A 102 6.09 -12.97 -2.23
C ASN A 102 4.96 -13.90 -2.69
N LYS A 103 4.72 -13.97 -4.00
CA LYS A 103 3.70 -14.83 -4.62
C LYS A 103 2.31 -14.67 -3.98
N CYS A 104 1.90 -13.42 -3.82
CA CYS A 104 0.59 -13.10 -3.26
C CYS A 104 -0.52 -13.29 -4.28
N VAL A 105 -1.71 -13.67 -3.82
CA VAL A 105 -2.89 -13.76 -4.68
C VAL A 105 -3.25 -12.35 -5.15
N THR A 106 -3.32 -12.16 -6.44
CA THR A 106 -3.51 -10.85 -7.07
C THR A 106 -4.70 -10.86 -8.02
N THR A 107 -5.52 -9.81 -7.96
CA THR A 107 -6.64 -9.61 -8.87
C THR A 107 -6.34 -8.43 -9.79
N LEU A 108 -6.35 -8.68 -11.11
CA LEU A 108 -6.17 -7.65 -12.11
C LEU A 108 -7.51 -7.25 -12.71
N GLY A 109 -7.80 -5.96 -12.70
CA GLY A 109 -8.94 -5.40 -13.42
C GLY A 109 -8.47 -4.80 -14.74
N LEU A 110 -9.21 -5.00 -15.81
CA LEU A 110 -8.84 -4.56 -17.15
C LEU A 110 -9.80 -3.50 -17.68
N TYR A 111 -9.28 -2.60 -18.52
CA TYR A 111 -10.13 -1.62 -19.22
C TYR A 111 -11.00 -2.27 -20.27
N VAL A 112 -10.46 -3.28 -20.98
CA VAL A 112 -11.15 -4.00 -22.05
C VAL A 112 -11.14 -5.48 -21.71
N ALA A 113 -12.28 -6.13 -21.87
CA ALA A 113 -12.42 -7.55 -21.60
C ALA A 113 -11.49 -8.39 -22.46
N VAL A 114 -10.87 -9.41 -21.83
CA VAL A 114 -10.08 -10.44 -22.54
C VAL A 114 -10.80 -11.75 -22.29
N ASP A 115 -11.10 -12.48 -23.35
CA ASP A 115 -11.87 -13.72 -23.31
C ASP A 115 -13.22 -13.55 -22.59
N GLY A 116 -13.82 -12.35 -22.72
CA GLY A 116 -15.11 -12.04 -22.11
C GLY A 116 -15.06 -11.67 -20.64
N LYS A 117 -13.86 -11.54 -20.06
CA LYS A 117 -13.68 -11.19 -18.65
C LYS A 117 -12.84 -9.95 -18.49
N LYS A 118 -13.24 -9.07 -17.57
CA LYS A 118 -12.50 -7.86 -17.22
C LYS A 118 -11.69 -8.01 -15.94
N GLU A 119 -11.74 -9.16 -15.31
CA GLU A 119 -11.07 -9.40 -14.05
C GLU A 119 -10.48 -10.82 -14.04
N PHE A 120 -9.23 -10.90 -13.60
CA PHE A 120 -8.53 -12.18 -13.47
C PHE A 120 -7.83 -12.24 -12.12
N THR A 121 -7.91 -13.37 -11.44
CA THR A 121 -7.27 -13.60 -10.17
C THR A 121 -6.26 -14.73 -10.28
N GLY A 122 -5.06 -14.51 -9.79
CA GLY A 122 -4.00 -15.50 -9.82
C GLY A 122 -2.77 -14.99 -9.10
N ILE A 123 -1.62 -15.57 -9.42
CA ILE A 123 -0.34 -15.21 -8.83
C ILE A 123 0.54 -14.60 -9.91
N ILE A 124 1.12 -13.43 -9.61
CA ILE A 124 2.05 -12.79 -10.53
C ILE A 124 3.35 -13.60 -10.53
N GLU A 125 3.71 -14.19 -11.67
CA GLU A 125 4.95 -14.94 -11.82
C GLU A 125 6.15 -14.05 -12.10
N SER A 126 5.93 -13.01 -12.92
CA SER A 126 7.00 -12.07 -13.24
C SER A 126 6.45 -10.72 -13.64
N PHE A 127 7.29 -9.70 -13.48
CA PHE A 127 6.97 -8.33 -13.85
C PHE A 127 8.26 -7.64 -14.28
N ASP A 128 8.28 -7.15 -15.51
CA ASP A 128 9.48 -6.51 -16.09
C ASP A 128 9.45 -4.98 -16.06
N GLY A 129 8.44 -4.39 -15.42
CA GLY A 129 8.22 -2.95 -15.38
C GLY A 129 7.10 -2.49 -16.31
N GLU A 130 6.71 -3.30 -17.26
CA GLU A 130 5.65 -2.98 -18.21
C GLU A 130 4.65 -4.13 -18.39
N THR A 131 5.12 -5.37 -18.43
CA THR A 131 4.29 -6.54 -18.62
C THR A 131 4.23 -7.38 -17.34
N VAL A 132 3.01 -7.74 -16.95
CA VAL A 132 2.73 -8.61 -15.79
C VAL A 132 2.36 -9.99 -16.35
N VAL A 133 3.06 -11.03 -15.88
CA VAL A 133 2.69 -12.41 -16.21
C VAL A 133 1.93 -12.97 -15.01
N LEU A 134 0.64 -13.25 -15.20
CA LEU A 134 -0.24 -13.75 -14.17
C LEU A 134 -0.51 -15.25 -14.41
N ASP A 135 -0.30 -16.07 -13.39
CA ASP A 135 -0.63 -17.50 -13.42
C ASP A 135 -2.06 -17.66 -12.91
N VAL A 136 -2.98 -17.94 -13.80
CA VAL A 136 -4.40 -18.17 -13.49
C VAL A 136 -4.68 -19.66 -13.61
N GLU A 137 -4.77 -20.34 -12.48
CA GLU A 137 -5.07 -21.79 -12.42
C GLU A 137 -4.14 -22.66 -13.31
N GLY A 138 -2.87 -22.31 -13.37
CA GLY A 138 -1.88 -23.04 -14.15
C GLY A 138 -1.67 -22.50 -15.56
N GLU A 139 -2.46 -21.52 -15.96
CA GLU A 139 -2.31 -20.86 -17.27
C GLU A 139 -1.62 -19.52 -17.11
N LYS A 140 -0.54 -19.31 -17.83
CA LYS A 140 0.19 -18.04 -17.79
C LYS A 140 -0.41 -17.06 -18.78
N MET A 141 -0.84 -15.91 -18.27
CA MET A 141 -1.42 -14.84 -19.08
C MET A 141 -0.56 -13.58 -18.94
N GLU A 142 -0.34 -12.91 -20.05
CA GLU A 142 0.43 -11.66 -20.07
C GLU A 142 -0.49 -10.46 -20.23
N PHE A 143 -0.28 -9.46 -19.39
CA PHE A 143 -1.02 -8.20 -19.43
C PHE A 143 -0.04 -7.04 -19.36
N THR A 144 -0.25 -6.02 -20.22
CA THR A 144 0.55 -4.80 -20.14
C THR A 144 -0.09 -3.84 -19.13
N LYS A 145 0.71 -2.93 -18.57
CA LYS A 145 0.20 -1.92 -17.64
C LYS A 145 -0.91 -1.08 -18.25
N LYS A 146 -0.85 -0.86 -19.57
CA LYS A 146 -1.87 -0.08 -20.29
C LYS A 146 -3.23 -0.79 -20.32
N GLN A 147 -3.23 -2.12 -20.28
CA GLN A 147 -4.45 -2.93 -20.26
C GLN A 147 -5.07 -2.98 -18.87
N ILE A 148 -4.26 -2.82 -17.85
CA ILE A 148 -4.67 -2.98 -16.45
C ILE A 148 -5.24 -1.68 -15.91
N SER A 149 -6.50 -1.72 -15.45
CA SER A 149 -7.14 -0.55 -14.83
C SER A 149 -6.87 -0.48 -13.32
N LYS A 150 -6.75 -1.64 -12.68
CA LYS A 150 -6.46 -1.72 -11.25
C LYS A 150 -5.79 -3.05 -10.91
N ILE A 151 -5.01 -3.06 -9.85
CA ILE A 151 -4.39 -4.27 -9.31
C ILE A 151 -4.64 -4.28 -7.81
N ASN A 152 -5.22 -5.36 -7.30
CA ASN A 152 -5.40 -5.57 -5.87
C ASN A 152 -4.72 -6.87 -5.49
N ALA A 153 -4.06 -6.90 -4.36
CA ALA A 153 -3.39 -8.11 -3.86
C ALA A 153 -3.78 -8.39 -2.43
N GLU A 154 -3.88 -9.68 -2.11
CA GLU A 154 -4.00 -10.13 -0.74
C GLU A 154 -2.59 -10.40 -0.24
N ILE A 155 -2.14 -9.59 0.71
CA ILE A 155 -0.83 -9.74 1.31
C ILE A 155 -1.01 -10.39 2.66
N GLU A 156 -0.51 -11.62 2.80
CA GLU A 156 -0.58 -12.32 4.06
C GLU A 156 0.37 -11.66 5.05
N THR A 157 -0.20 -11.13 6.12
CA THR A 157 0.56 -10.63 7.24
C THR A 157 0.46 -11.68 8.34
N GLN A 158 1.48 -11.77 9.18
CA GLN A 158 1.50 -12.77 10.26
C GLN A 158 0.62 -12.37 11.45
N ILE A 159 -0.32 -11.46 11.23
CA ILE A 159 -1.22 -10.96 12.28
C ILE A 159 -2.02 -12.09 12.93
N GLU A 160 -2.51 -13.03 12.12
CA GLU A 160 -3.34 -14.14 12.61
C GLU A 160 -2.60 -15.02 13.61
N SER A 161 -1.32 -15.30 13.34
CA SER A 161 -0.53 -16.13 14.24
C SER A 161 -0.21 -15.42 15.55
N ASP A 162 -0.02 -14.12 15.52
CA ASP A 162 0.23 -13.33 16.72
C ASP A 162 -1.02 -13.20 17.60
N GLU A 163 -2.19 -13.04 16.97
CA GLU A 163 -3.47 -12.99 17.68
C GLU A 163 -3.77 -14.29 18.39
N GLU A 164 -3.50 -15.42 17.74
CA GLU A 164 -3.68 -16.74 18.33
C GLU A 164 -2.76 -16.93 19.53
N GLN A 165 -1.55 -16.44 19.48
CA GLN A 165 -0.60 -16.51 20.58
C GLN A 165 -1.03 -15.65 21.75
N GLU A 166 -1.54 -14.46 21.50
CA GLU A 166 -2.04 -13.57 22.54
C GLU A 166 -3.25 -14.18 23.27
N GLU A 167 -4.16 -14.78 22.53
CA GLU A 167 -5.32 -15.47 23.13
C GLU A 167 -4.91 -16.61 24.02
N LYS A 168 -3.86 -17.34 23.67
CA LYS A 168 -3.34 -18.45 24.47
C LYS A 168 -2.64 -17.97 25.74
N GLU A 169 -2.02 -16.81 25.71
CA GLU A 169 -1.35 -16.23 26.87
C GLU A 169 -2.35 -15.69 27.90
N ASP A 170 -3.49 -15.20 27.44
CA ASP A 170 -4.55 -14.66 28.31
C ASP A 170 -5.32 -15.74 29.05
N GLU A 171 -5.18 -16.99 28.66
CA GLU A 171 -5.76 -18.10 29.38
C GLU A 171 -4.85 -18.59 30.51
#